data_f9ddd3d5293c822cded66b476a3c14c9
#
_entry.id   f9ddd3d5293c822cded66b476a3c14c9
#
_cell.length_a   1.000
_cell.length_b   1.000
_cell.length_c   1.000
_cell.angle_alpha   90.00
_cell.angle_beta   90.00
_cell.angle_gamma   90.00
#
_symmetry.space_group_name_H-M   'P 1'
#
loop_
_entity.id
_entity.type
_entity.pdbx_description
1 polymer ?
#
loop_
_entity_poly.entity_id
_entity_poly.type
_entity_poly.pdbx_seq_one_letter_code
_entity_poly.pdbx_strand_id
1 'polypeptide(L)'
;IRDRDTLEPPATPRGWTHVALAFKQLKVDGGLKAAVATGKLGRVGSMLMAFLENRVPSFEELTRNPEVFRGFNVEQRYLAAVTIAEAVNRESRKIPQIKRFLEFVAGEDDREFISVLFALLRKEQRQQVYQAFKDNTTILKALEETERVLPVAVAAPLLHSLLQLLQA
;
A
#
# COMPACT_ATOMS: atom_id res chain seq x y z
N ILE A 1 2.51 27.23 22.36
CA ILE A 1 1.25 27.37 21.60
C ILE A 1 0.86 25.96 21.20
N ARG A 2 -0.14 25.41 21.91
CA ARG A 2 -0.71 24.11 21.54
C ARG A 2 -1.63 24.33 20.37
N ASP A 3 -1.28 23.67 19.25
CA ASP A 3 -2.13 23.61 18.07
C ASP A 3 -3.47 22.98 18.45
N ARG A 4 -4.53 23.79 18.43
CA ARG A 4 -5.90 23.36 18.79
C ARG A 4 -6.65 22.72 17.65
N ASP A 5 -5.98 22.41 16.54
CA ASP A 5 -6.65 22.08 15.27
C ASP A 5 -6.76 20.60 14.93
N THR A 6 -6.50 19.69 15.84
CA THR A 6 -6.77 18.27 15.60
C THR A 6 -7.74 17.70 16.63
N LEU A 7 -9.03 17.98 16.43
CA LEU A 7 -10.13 17.23 17.05
C LEU A 7 -10.32 15.84 16.41
N GLU A 8 -9.39 15.41 15.56
CA GLU A 8 -9.44 14.08 14.97
C GLU A 8 -9.06 13.02 16.02
N PRO A 9 -9.93 12.02 16.24
CA PRO A 9 -9.60 10.94 17.16
C PRO A 9 -8.38 10.16 16.62
N PRO A 10 -7.38 9.86 17.48
CA PRO A 10 -6.24 9.06 17.06
C PRO A 10 -6.68 7.65 16.69
N ALA A 11 -6.08 7.08 15.63
CA ALA A 11 -6.29 5.69 15.24
C ALA A 11 -5.67 4.75 16.28
N THR A 12 -6.45 4.34 17.26
CA THR A 12 -6.01 3.44 18.34
C THR A 12 -6.38 1.98 18.02
N PRO A 13 -5.68 0.97 18.58
CA PRO A 13 -6.06 -0.44 18.46
C PRO A 13 -7.52 -0.69 18.86
N ARG A 14 -8.01 -0.05 19.91
CA ARG A 14 -9.40 -0.13 20.35
C ARG A 14 -10.36 0.47 19.31
N GLY A 15 -9.98 1.58 18.67
CA GLY A 15 -10.76 2.19 17.58
C GLY A 15 -10.93 1.24 16.42
N TRP A 16 -9.86 0.57 16.02
CA TRP A 16 -9.88 -0.44 14.97
C TRP A 16 -10.77 -1.64 15.29
N THR A 17 -10.68 -2.17 16.52
CA THR A 17 -11.55 -3.26 16.98
C THR A 17 -13.02 -2.87 16.90
N HIS A 18 -13.37 -1.65 17.32
CA HIS A 18 -14.75 -1.17 17.26
C HIS A 18 -15.25 -1.03 15.82
N VAL A 19 -14.42 -0.53 14.90
CA VAL A 19 -14.77 -0.43 13.48
C VAL A 19 -14.98 -1.82 12.87
N ALA A 20 -14.09 -2.77 13.12
CA ALA A 20 -14.20 -4.14 12.64
C ALA A 20 -15.48 -4.84 13.13
N LEU A 21 -15.81 -4.70 14.42
CA LEU A 21 -17.03 -5.24 15.00
C LEU A 21 -18.28 -4.59 14.41
N ALA A 22 -18.28 -3.26 14.27
CA ALA A 22 -19.38 -2.53 13.66
C ALA A 22 -19.60 -2.97 12.21
N PHE A 23 -18.55 -3.12 11.42
CA PHE A 23 -18.64 -3.56 10.01
C PHE A 23 -19.15 -5.00 9.89
N LYS A 24 -18.82 -5.86 10.84
CA LYS A 24 -19.30 -7.25 10.89
C LYS A 24 -20.79 -7.31 11.26
N GLN A 25 -21.24 -6.46 12.18
CA GLN A 25 -22.63 -6.45 12.67
C GLN A 25 -23.57 -5.65 11.76
N LEU A 26 -23.09 -4.54 11.22
CA LEU A 26 -23.85 -3.68 10.35
C LEU A 26 -23.75 -4.21 8.91
N LYS A 27 -24.71 -5.00 8.49
CA LYS A 27 -24.93 -5.32 7.06
C LYS A 27 -25.42 -4.08 6.29
N VAL A 28 -24.80 -2.91 6.51
CA VAL A 28 -25.38 -1.63 6.22
C VAL A 28 -24.57 -0.89 5.17
N ASP A 29 -25.30 -0.06 4.43
CA ASP A 29 -24.96 1.03 3.56
C ASP A 29 -23.56 1.64 3.81
N GLY A 30 -22.84 1.90 2.71
CA GLY A 30 -21.49 2.46 2.73
C GLY A 30 -21.37 3.78 3.50
N GLY A 31 -22.41 4.61 3.49
CA GLY A 31 -22.45 5.89 4.21
C GLY A 31 -22.33 5.73 5.72
N LEU A 32 -23.02 4.75 6.33
CA LEU A 32 -22.92 4.51 7.77
C LEU A 32 -21.56 3.90 8.15
N LYS A 33 -21.01 3.02 7.31
CA LYS A 33 -19.65 2.49 7.49
C LYS A 33 -18.62 3.62 7.46
N ALA A 34 -18.75 4.54 6.51
CA ALA A 34 -17.89 5.72 6.42
C ALA A 34 -17.98 6.58 7.68
N ALA A 35 -19.18 6.86 8.18
CA ALA A 35 -19.37 7.63 9.41
C ALA A 35 -18.76 6.94 10.63
N VAL A 36 -18.91 5.63 10.80
CA VAL A 36 -18.32 4.86 11.89
C VAL A 36 -16.79 4.85 11.79
N ALA A 37 -16.23 4.59 10.61
CA ALA A 37 -14.80 4.57 10.39
C ALA A 37 -14.17 5.93 10.68
N THR A 38 -14.73 7.01 10.12
CA THR A 38 -14.21 8.38 10.31
C THR A 38 -14.38 8.84 11.76
N GLY A 39 -15.52 8.53 12.38
CA GLY A 39 -15.78 8.91 13.77
C GLY A 39 -14.90 8.20 14.80
N LYS A 40 -14.34 7.02 14.47
CA LYS A 40 -13.44 6.25 15.37
C LYS A 40 -11.96 6.36 15.04
N LEU A 41 -11.62 6.61 13.79
CA LEU A 41 -10.26 6.57 13.28
C LEU A 41 -9.82 7.89 12.61
N GLY A 42 -10.69 8.90 12.58
CA GLY A 42 -10.40 10.18 11.93
C GLY A 42 -10.05 10.02 10.44
N ARG A 43 -9.02 10.71 10.02
CA ARG A 43 -8.52 10.66 8.62
C ARG A 43 -8.19 9.23 8.15
N VAL A 44 -7.66 8.40 9.03
CA VAL A 44 -7.36 6.99 8.72
C VAL A 44 -8.63 6.20 8.39
N GLY A 45 -9.74 6.53 9.04
CA GLY A 45 -11.05 5.95 8.72
C GLY A 45 -11.54 6.31 7.32
N SER A 46 -11.33 7.55 6.88
CA SER A 46 -11.64 7.97 5.50
C SER A 46 -10.77 7.22 4.48
N MET A 47 -9.49 7.04 4.78
CA MET A 47 -8.59 6.23 3.94
C MET A 47 -9.05 4.76 3.87
N LEU A 48 -9.48 4.17 5.00
CA LEU A 48 -10.02 2.81 5.03
C LEU A 48 -11.26 2.70 4.13
N MET A 49 -12.16 3.68 4.16
CA MET A 49 -13.34 3.66 3.31
C MET A 49 -13.01 3.79 1.83
N ALA A 50 -12.11 4.71 1.48
CA ALA A 50 -11.60 4.82 0.11
C ALA A 50 -10.96 3.50 -0.37
N PHE A 51 -10.25 2.82 0.51
CA PHE A 51 -9.70 1.49 0.28
C PHE A 51 -10.79 0.44 -0.01
N LEU A 52 -11.84 0.40 0.81
CA LEU A 52 -12.92 -0.59 0.66
C LEU A 52 -13.81 -0.32 -0.56
N GLU A 53 -13.94 0.94 -0.97
CA GLU A 53 -14.73 1.37 -2.12
C GLU A 53 -13.98 1.22 -3.44
N ASN A 54 -12.65 1.29 -3.41
CA ASN A 54 -11.84 1.10 -4.59
C ASN A 54 -11.62 -0.40 -4.86
N ARG A 55 -11.71 -0.78 -6.13
CA ARG A 55 -11.33 -2.14 -6.54
C ARG A 55 -9.84 -2.34 -6.28
N VAL A 56 -9.51 -3.28 -5.40
CA VAL A 56 -8.13 -3.71 -5.17
C VAL A 56 -7.66 -4.50 -6.39
N PRO A 57 -6.62 -4.05 -7.11
CA PRO A 57 -6.08 -4.82 -8.23
C PRO A 57 -5.44 -6.11 -7.72
N SER A 58 -5.70 -7.23 -8.40
CA SER A 58 -5.05 -8.50 -8.07
C SER A 58 -3.59 -8.50 -8.54
N PHE A 59 -2.77 -9.34 -7.90
CA PHE A 59 -1.38 -9.56 -8.31
C PHE A 59 -1.29 -9.98 -9.79
N GLU A 60 -2.16 -10.90 -10.21
CA GLU A 60 -2.24 -11.40 -11.57
C GLU A 60 -2.63 -10.31 -12.58
N GLU A 61 -3.57 -9.45 -12.22
CA GLU A 61 -3.98 -8.32 -13.05
C GLU A 61 -2.81 -7.34 -13.28
N LEU A 62 -2.12 -6.96 -12.19
CA LEU A 62 -0.99 -6.03 -12.26
C LEU A 62 0.18 -6.59 -13.08
N THR A 63 0.49 -7.87 -12.90
CA THR A 63 1.65 -8.48 -13.57
C THR A 63 1.38 -8.82 -15.04
N ARG A 64 0.13 -9.15 -15.40
CA ARG A 64 -0.25 -9.46 -16.80
C ARG A 64 -0.52 -8.22 -17.62
N ASN A 65 -1.18 -7.23 -17.02
CA ASN A 65 -1.57 -5.99 -17.70
C ASN A 65 -1.17 -4.77 -16.86
N PRO A 66 0.12 -4.42 -16.79
CA PRO A 66 0.60 -3.29 -16.00
C PRO A 66 0.03 -1.94 -16.45
N GLU A 67 -0.49 -1.83 -17.67
CA GLU A 67 -1.05 -0.60 -18.21
C GLU A 67 -2.29 -0.11 -17.45
N VAL A 68 -3.00 -0.99 -16.76
CA VAL A 68 -4.13 -0.61 -15.89
C VAL A 68 -3.72 0.39 -14.80
N PHE A 69 -2.46 0.38 -14.42
CA PHE A 69 -1.90 1.28 -13.42
C PHE A 69 -2.01 2.76 -13.80
N ARG A 70 -2.01 3.10 -15.09
CA ARG A 70 -2.17 4.50 -15.55
C ARG A 70 -3.49 5.11 -15.12
N GLY A 71 -4.55 4.31 -15.05
CA GLY A 71 -5.89 4.75 -14.65
C GLY A 71 -6.10 4.81 -13.13
N PHE A 72 -5.09 4.43 -12.32
CA PHE A 72 -5.23 4.38 -10.87
C PHE A 72 -5.12 5.76 -10.23
N ASN A 73 -6.03 6.03 -9.30
CA ASN A 73 -5.88 7.13 -8.37
C ASN A 73 -4.78 6.84 -7.33
N VAL A 74 -4.47 7.79 -6.47
CA VAL A 74 -3.39 7.66 -5.46
C VAL A 74 -3.63 6.45 -4.55
N GLU A 75 -4.85 6.27 -4.06
CA GLU A 75 -5.23 5.18 -3.18
C GLU A 75 -5.04 3.82 -3.86
N GLN A 76 -5.49 3.69 -5.11
CA GLN A 76 -5.31 2.47 -5.89
C GLN A 76 -3.83 2.14 -6.16
N ARG A 77 -2.98 3.16 -6.34
CA ARG A 77 -1.53 2.96 -6.49
C ARG A 77 -0.91 2.41 -5.21
N TYR A 78 -1.27 2.95 -4.04
CA TYR A 78 -0.83 2.39 -2.76
C TYR A 78 -1.29 0.95 -2.57
N LEU A 79 -2.52 0.64 -2.96
CA LEU A 79 -3.06 -0.73 -2.92
C LEU A 79 -2.30 -1.68 -3.84
N ALA A 80 -1.95 -1.23 -5.03
CA ALA A 80 -1.11 -2.00 -5.95
C ALA A 80 0.26 -2.30 -5.32
N ALA A 81 0.89 -1.32 -4.66
CA ALA A 81 2.14 -1.53 -3.95
C ALA A 81 2.01 -2.59 -2.85
N VAL A 82 0.95 -2.50 -2.03
CA VAL A 82 0.66 -3.49 -0.98
C VAL A 82 0.43 -4.88 -1.58
N THR A 83 -0.37 -4.99 -2.64
CA THR A 83 -0.67 -6.26 -3.32
C THR A 83 0.60 -6.94 -3.84
N ILE A 84 1.47 -6.18 -4.50
CA ILE A 84 2.75 -6.71 -5.02
C ILE A 84 3.67 -7.09 -3.87
N ALA A 85 3.85 -6.21 -2.88
CA ALA A 85 4.74 -6.46 -1.75
C ALA A 85 4.30 -7.69 -0.96
N GLU A 86 3.02 -7.85 -0.67
CA GLU A 86 2.48 -8.98 0.06
C GLU A 86 2.69 -10.29 -0.69
N ALA A 87 2.40 -10.31 -1.99
CA ALA A 87 2.61 -11.49 -2.82
C ALA A 87 4.08 -11.94 -2.84
N VAL A 88 5.01 -10.98 -2.98
CA VAL A 88 6.46 -11.26 -2.97
C VAL A 88 6.96 -11.65 -1.57
N ASN A 89 6.49 -10.98 -0.52
CA ASN A 89 6.86 -11.30 0.86
C ASN A 89 6.40 -12.70 1.29
N ARG A 90 5.28 -13.18 0.77
CA ARG A 90 4.78 -14.55 1.02
C ARG A 90 5.54 -15.58 0.19
N GLU A 91 5.83 -15.27 -1.07
CA GLU A 91 6.38 -16.22 -2.03
C GLU A 91 7.43 -15.56 -2.91
N SER A 92 8.72 -15.71 -2.54
CA SER A 92 9.84 -15.15 -3.31
C SER A 92 9.88 -15.62 -4.78
N ARG A 93 9.30 -16.80 -5.08
CA ARG A 93 9.17 -17.30 -6.46
C ARG A 93 8.33 -16.40 -7.37
N LYS A 94 7.59 -15.45 -6.83
CA LYS A 94 6.82 -14.45 -7.59
C LYS A 94 7.67 -13.27 -8.07
N ILE A 95 8.92 -13.12 -7.59
CA ILE A 95 9.82 -12.02 -7.98
C ILE A 95 9.99 -11.92 -9.50
N PRO A 96 10.25 -13.00 -10.27
CA PRO A 96 10.37 -12.87 -11.72
C PRO A 96 9.09 -12.37 -12.40
N GLN A 97 7.92 -12.63 -11.82
CA GLN A 97 6.63 -12.25 -12.40
C GLN A 97 6.37 -10.74 -12.34
N ILE A 98 6.97 -10.03 -11.38
CA ILE A 98 6.79 -8.57 -11.25
C ILE A 98 7.70 -7.77 -12.19
N LYS A 99 8.59 -8.39 -12.96
CA LYS A 99 9.55 -7.71 -13.84
C LYS A 99 8.86 -6.74 -14.80
N ARG A 100 7.89 -7.23 -15.56
CA ARG A 100 7.15 -6.41 -16.54
C ARG A 100 6.43 -5.24 -15.90
N PHE A 101 5.86 -5.46 -14.72
CA PHE A 101 5.19 -4.41 -13.96
C PHE A 101 6.17 -3.35 -13.47
N LEU A 102 7.32 -3.75 -12.92
CA LEU A 102 8.37 -2.82 -12.49
C LEU A 102 8.98 -2.03 -13.65
N GLU A 103 9.21 -2.67 -14.79
CA GLU A 103 9.68 -1.99 -16.01
C GLU A 103 8.68 -0.92 -16.46
N PHE A 104 7.39 -1.25 -16.43
CA PHE A 104 6.33 -0.32 -16.79
C PHE A 104 6.31 0.89 -15.85
N VAL A 105 6.25 0.67 -14.54
CA VAL A 105 6.19 1.75 -13.54
C VAL A 105 7.46 2.60 -13.54
N ALA A 106 8.62 1.98 -13.70
CA ALA A 106 9.89 2.69 -13.84
C ALA A 106 9.92 3.57 -15.12
N GLY A 107 9.30 3.10 -16.20
CA GLY A 107 9.15 3.86 -17.45
C GLY A 107 8.18 5.05 -17.31
N GLU A 108 7.18 4.97 -16.45
CA GLU A 108 6.25 6.06 -16.13
C GLU A 108 6.86 7.09 -15.15
N ASP A 109 8.10 6.88 -14.70
CA ASP A 109 8.82 7.73 -13.71
C ASP A 109 8.10 7.89 -12.37
N ASP A 110 7.29 6.90 -11.98
CA ASP A 110 6.60 6.88 -10.70
C ASP A 110 7.51 6.40 -9.57
N ARG A 111 8.40 7.29 -9.15
CA ARG A 111 9.39 7.03 -8.10
C ARG A 111 8.76 6.85 -6.73
N GLU A 112 7.67 7.56 -6.47
CA GLU A 112 6.95 7.45 -5.20
C GLU A 112 6.39 6.03 -5.02
N PHE A 113 5.75 5.50 -6.06
CA PHE A 113 5.26 4.12 -6.04
C PHE A 113 6.37 3.11 -5.77
N ILE A 114 7.49 3.21 -6.50
CA ILE A 114 8.62 2.29 -6.35
C ILE A 114 9.18 2.39 -4.93
N SER A 115 9.30 3.59 -4.39
CA SER A 115 9.75 3.82 -3.01
C SER A 115 8.85 3.14 -1.99
N VAL A 116 7.53 3.32 -2.12
CA VAL A 116 6.54 2.70 -1.24
C VAL A 116 6.59 1.17 -1.34
N LEU A 117 6.61 0.64 -2.55
CA LEU A 117 6.73 -0.80 -2.79
C LEU A 117 7.94 -1.39 -2.08
N PHE A 118 9.11 -0.76 -2.25
CA PHE A 118 10.35 -1.24 -1.63
C PHE A 118 10.35 -1.12 -0.12
N ALA A 119 9.74 -0.07 0.44
CA ALA A 119 9.57 0.06 1.88
C ALA A 119 8.71 -1.07 2.48
N LEU A 120 7.75 -1.59 1.72
CA LEU A 120 6.86 -2.69 2.12
C LEU A 120 7.50 -4.07 2.01
N LEU A 121 8.52 -4.24 1.18
CA LEU A 121 9.24 -5.50 1.05
C LEU A 121 10.09 -5.78 2.29
N ARG A 122 10.13 -7.02 2.73
CA ARG A 122 11.07 -7.48 3.76
C ARG A 122 12.50 -7.36 3.24
N LYS A 123 13.46 -7.26 4.15
CA LYS A 123 14.88 -7.08 3.80
C LYS A 123 15.39 -8.15 2.82
N GLU A 124 15.06 -9.40 3.08
CA GLU A 124 15.46 -10.53 2.24
C GLU A 124 14.88 -10.44 0.83
N GLN A 125 13.58 -10.08 0.72
CA GLN A 125 12.92 -9.92 -0.58
C GLN A 125 13.47 -8.73 -1.35
N ARG A 126 13.79 -7.62 -0.70
CA ARG A 126 14.48 -6.50 -1.35
C ARG A 126 15.79 -6.92 -1.99
N GLN A 127 16.62 -7.67 -1.25
CA GLN A 127 17.89 -8.18 -1.77
C GLN A 127 17.68 -9.12 -2.96
N GLN A 128 16.67 -10.01 -2.89
CA GLN A 128 16.34 -10.92 -3.98
C GLN A 128 15.83 -10.18 -5.23
N VAL A 129 15.03 -9.13 -5.06
CA VAL A 129 14.58 -8.28 -6.17
C VAL A 129 15.77 -7.58 -6.84
N TYR A 130 16.69 -7.01 -6.05
CA TYR A 130 17.92 -6.44 -6.59
C TYR A 130 18.73 -7.46 -7.40
N GLN A 131 18.93 -8.64 -6.85
CA GLN A 131 19.67 -9.70 -7.54
C GLN A 131 18.98 -10.18 -8.81
N ALA A 132 17.64 -10.31 -8.78
CA ALA A 132 16.86 -10.75 -9.93
C ALA A 132 16.89 -9.76 -11.10
N PHE A 133 17.02 -8.46 -10.82
CA PHE A 133 16.92 -7.40 -11.82
C PHE A 133 18.20 -6.58 -11.99
N LYS A 134 19.34 -7.06 -11.47
CA LYS A 134 20.64 -6.36 -11.55
C LYS A 134 21.10 -6.02 -12.98
N ASP A 135 20.66 -6.80 -13.97
CA ASP A 135 21.01 -6.58 -15.38
C ASP A 135 19.97 -5.70 -16.11
N ASN A 136 18.90 -5.26 -15.41
CA ASN A 136 17.87 -4.39 -15.95
C ASN A 136 18.13 -2.94 -15.54
N THR A 137 18.74 -2.17 -16.45
CA THR A 137 19.16 -0.78 -16.19
C THR A 137 18.01 0.14 -15.81
N THR A 138 16.82 -0.05 -16.39
CA THR A 138 15.63 0.77 -16.10
C THR A 138 15.14 0.56 -14.66
N ILE A 139 14.99 -0.69 -14.25
CA ILE A 139 14.58 -1.03 -12.88
C ILE A 139 15.67 -0.61 -11.91
N LEU A 140 16.93 -0.95 -12.18
CA LEU A 140 18.05 -0.67 -11.28
C LEU A 140 18.18 0.83 -11.02
N LYS A 141 18.11 1.66 -12.06
CA LYS A 141 18.16 3.11 -11.92
C LYS A 141 17.02 3.64 -11.03
N ALA A 142 15.79 3.16 -11.25
CA ALA A 142 14.65 3.55 -10.44
C ALA A 142 14.83 3.14 -8.96
N LEU A 143 15.41 1.96 -8.68
CA LEU A 143 15.69 1.48 -7.33
C LEU A 143 16.78 2.30 -6.63
N GLU A 144 17.88 2.61 -7.32
CA GLU A 144 18.98 3.42 -6.78
C GLU A 144 18.55 4.84 -6.44
N GLU A 145 17.67 5.42 -7.26
CA GLU A 145 17.11 6.74 -7.00
C GLU A 145 16.19 6.76 -5.79
N THR A 146 15.45 5.67 -5.54
CA THR A 146 14.55 5.56 -4.39
C THR A 146 15.28 5.42 -3.08
N GLU A 147 16.42 4.74 -3.02
CA GLU A 147 17.22 4.65 -1.80
C GLU A 147 17.73 6.00 -1.29
N ARG A 148 17.88 6.98 -2.19
CA ARG A 148 18.33 8.34 -1.84
C ARG A 148 17.23 9.23 -1.27
N VAL A 149 15.96 8.89 -1.46
CA VAL A 149 14.80 9.78 -1.18
C VAL A 149 14.06 9.42 0.10
N LEU A 150 14.22 8.21 0.67
CA LEU A 150 13.44 7.78 1.82
C LEU A 150 14.15 7.98 3.16
N PRO A 151 13.60 8.83 4.04
CA PRO A 151 13.65 8.58 5.48
C PRO A 151 12.60 7.49 5.76
N VAL A 152 13.06 6.25 5.90
CA VAL A 152 12.27 5.03 6.18
C VAL A 152 11.34 5.13 7.41
N ALA A 153 11.44 6.20 8.20
CA ALA A 153 10.79 6.36 9.49
C ALA A 153 9.31 6.75 9.46
N VAL A 154 8.78 7.31 8.37
CA VAL A 154 7.45 7.96 8.39
C VAL A 154 6.33 7.08 7.84
N ALA A 155 6.60 6.21 6.88
CA ALA A 155 5.58 5.37 6.24
C ALA A 155 5.38 4.00 6.91
N ALA A 156 6.37 3.47 7.59
CA ALA A 156 6.36 2.13 8.17
C ALA A 156 5.24 1.88 9.21
N PRO A 157 4.91 2.79 10.14
CA PRO A 157 3.86 2.54 11.15
C PRO A 157 2.46 2.46 10.56
N LEU A 158 2.13 3.34 9.60
CA LEU A 158 0.81 3.37 8.94
C LEU A 158 0.58 2.12 8.09
N LEU A 159 1.60 1.70 7.37
CA LEU A 159 1.56 0.54 6.48
C LEU A 159 1.54 -0.77 7.27
N HIS A 160 2.22 -0.84 8.40
CA HIS A 160 2.18 -2.01 9.29
C HIS A 160 0.77 -2.24 9.86
N SER A 161 0.10 -1.15 10.25
CA SER A 161 -1.30 -1.21 10.73
C SER A 161 -2.27 -1.67 9.63
N LEU A 162 -2.09 -1.22 8.39
CA LEU A 162 -2.88 -1.68 7.24
C LEU A 162 -2.64 -3.16 6.92
N LEU A 163 -1.39 -3.63 6.99
CA LEU A 163 -1.05 -5.04 6.77
C LEU A 163 -1.64 -5.96 7.84
N GLN A 164 -1.67 -5.53 9.10
CA GLN A 164 -2.31 -6.30 10.17
C GLN A 164 -3.82 -6.44 9.97
N LEU A 165 -4.48 -5.44 9.39
CA LEU A 165 -5.91 -5.51 9.05
C LEU A 165 -6.23 -6.50 7.95
N LEU A 166 -5.35 -6.66 6.97
CA LEU A 166 -5.53 -7.59 5.85
C LEU A 166 -5.26 -9.06 6.26
N GLN A 167 -4.62 -9.28 7.41
CA GLN A 167 -4.31 -10.63 7.93
C GLN A 167 -5.32 -11.11 8.99
N ALA A 168 -6.19 -10.23 9.42
CA ALA A 168 -7.29 -10.56 10.35
C ALA A 168 -8.58 -10.90 9.60
#